data_4dfdf24aa41c55bb4f2e22f4876c54dc
#
_entry.id   4dfdf24aa41c55bb4f2e22f4876c54dc
#
_cell.length_a   1.000
_cell.length_b   1.000
_cell.length_c   1.000
_cell.angle_alpha   90.00
_cell.angle_beta   90.00
_cell.angle_gamma   90.00
#
_symmetry.space_group_name_H-M   'P 1'
#
loop_
_entity.id
_entity.type
_entity.pdbx_description
1 polymer ?
#
loop_
_entity_poly.entity_id
_entity_poly.type
_entity_poly.pdbx_seq_one_letter_code
_entity_poly.pdbx_strand_id
1 'polypeptide(L)'
;MRNTRPRIRYSKLMSLLTILVIVTGGCFEVSCKLLAGYVMPHGGIALDPSHFNTTNTTSRAEAWELHKACVAVGQQIDEIAPDLIFLSTPHGISDLRNFGFYLNPEAKGGADTDNCQCPPCCYNVSVGLDVNVSQQLVEKFGYDRNVTGISGYGPPGQSSEPFPLRWGEVIPLHFVGSPGLSRARVVIISQPSRRYTDQVAMIPELLKLGSDIYTYLEGLPERIVMIISADLAHTHLPDGPYGYSNTSEPFDMAVGEWAASLNEHALLVTASQLVDRALSCGYTGLVMMHGVFSAGGLSSWQPDLLVNHHPSYYGMLVASMTRRNIVRVS
;
A
#
# COMPACT_ATOMS: atom_id res chain seq x y z
N MET A 1 28.97 -70.12 65.74
CA MET A 1 29.20 -68.73 65.28
C MET A 1 28.12 -68.40 64.23
N ARG A 2 27.05 -67.75 64.64
CA ARG A 2 25.87 -67.35 63.75
C ARG A 2 25.85 -65.84 63.62
N ASN A 3 26.03 -65.44 62.43
CA ASN A 3 26.10 -64.01 62.07
C ASN A 3 24.67 -63.50 61.76
N THR A 4 24.09 -62.67 62.58
CA THR A 4 22.78 -62.07 62.38
C THR A 4 22.93 -60.65 61.89
N ARG A 5 22.50 -60.38 60.66
CA ARG A 5 22.41 -59.03 60.08
C ARG A 5 21.05 -58.39 60.46
N PRO A 6 20.96 -57.13 60.85
CA PRO A 6 19.69 -56.47 61.08
C PRO A 6 19.02 -56.04 59.75
N ARG A 7 17.69 -56.26 59.66
CA ARG A 7 16.82 -55.81 58.59
C ARG A 7 16.45 -54.31 58.83
N ILE A 8 16.85 -53.47 57.90
CA ILE A 8 16.38 -52.08 57.84
C ILE A 8 15.03 -52.05 57.12
N ARG A 9 13.98 -51.62 57.80
CA ARG A 9 12.66 -51.32 57.21
C ARG A 9 12.69 -49.93 56.57
N TYR A 10 12.55 -49.84 55.27
CA TYR A 10 12.24 -48.60 54.57
C TYR A 10 10.75 -48.34 54.64
N SER A 11 10.33 -47.30 55.38
CA SER A 11 8.99 -46.73 55.31
C SER A 11 8.91 -45.90 54.05
N LYS A 12 8.00 -46.24 53.14
CA LYS A 12 7.68 -45.44 51.96
C LYS A 12 6.88 -44.20 52.41
N LEU A 13 7.53 -43.08 52.48
CA LEU A 13 6.86 -41.77 52.51
C LEU A 13 6.62 -41.36 51.01
N MET A 14 5.40 -41.60 50.51
CA MET A 14 4.95 -41.05 49.25
C MET A 14 4.59 -39.57 49.49
N SER A 15 5.50 -38.70 49.15
CA SER A 15 5.24 -37.27 49.04
C SER A 15 4.48 -37.03 47.74
N LEU A 16 3.18 -36.72 47.80
CA LEU A 16 2.38 -36.21 46.70
C LEU A 16 2.88 -34.78 46.40
N LEU A 17 3.74 -34.63 45.40
CA LEU A 17 4.04 -33.33 44.83
C LEU A 17 2.90 -32.96 43.87
N THR A 18 1.96 -32.18 44.35
CA THR A 18 0.94 -31.56 43.50
C THR A 18 1.60 -30.47 42.67
N ILE A 19 1.92 -30.75 41.43
CA ILE A 19 2.41 -29.74 40.46
C ILE A 19 1.18 -28.92 40.07
N LEU A 20 1.06 -27.71 40.65
CA LEU A 20 0.12 -26.70 40.21
C LEU A 20 0.63 -26.13 38.90
N VAL A 21 0.19 -26.65 37.77
CA VAL A 21 0.41 -26.03 36.48
C VAL A 21 -0.52 -24.82 36.41
N ILE A 22 0.03 -23.65 36.71
CA ILE A 22 -0.60 -22.36 36.40
C ILE A 22 -0.50 -22.20 34.89
N VAL A 23 -1.52 -22.61 34.15
CA VAL A 23 -1.73 -22.18 32.76
C VAL A 23 -2.14 -20.73 32.85
N THR A 24 -1.16 -19.83 32.84
CA THR A 24 -1.42 -18.44 32.50
C THR A 24 -1.84 -18.47 31.05
N GLY A 25 -3.15 -18.39 30.80
CA GLY A 25 -3.72 -18.16 29.49
C GLY A 25 -3.28 -16.78 29.03
N GLY A 26 -2.05 -16.67 28.55
CA GLY A 26 -1.64 -15.55 27.74
C GLY A 26 -2.47 -15.63 26.47
N CYS A 27 -3.51 -14.78 26.36
CA CYS A 27 -4.01 -14.40 25.05
C CYS A 27 -2.77 -13.92 24.27
N PHE A 28 -2.25 -14.72 23.38
CA PHE A 28 -1.40 -14.22 22.33
C PHE A 28 -2.33 -13.36 21.46
N GLU A 29 -2.41 -12.06 21.77
CA GLU A 29 -2.91 -11.09 20.82
C GLU A 29 -2.04 -11.27 19.59
N VAL A 30 -2.62 -11.78 18.52
CA VAL A 30 -2.01 -11.76 17.20
C VAL A 30 -2.03 -10.30 16.79
N SER A 31 -0.97 -9.58 17.18
CA SER A 31 -0.77 -8.19 16.79
C SER A 31 -0.46 -8.18 15.30
N CYS A 32 -1.51 -8.00 14.46
CA CYS A 32 -1.32 -7.75 13.04
C CYS A 32 -0.54 -6.45 12.88
N LYS A 33 0.48 -6.46 12.04
CA LYS A 33 1.36 -5.31 11.79
C LYS A 33 0.85 -4.45 10.64
N LEU A 34 0.45 -5.09 9.55
CA LEU A 34 -0.23 -4.42 8.45
C LEU A 34 -1.73 -4.26 8.82
N LEU A 35 -2.11 -3.05 9.19
CA LEU A 35 -3.42 -2.71 9.75
C LEU A 35 -4.45 -2.32 8.70
N ALA A 36 -4.00 -1.66 7.63
CA ALA A 36 -4.87 -1.23 6.54
C ALA A 36 -4.08 -1.09 5.23
N GLY A 37 -4.80 -1.24 4.12
CA GLY A 37 -4.37 -0.86 2.79
C GLY A 37 -5.34 0.14 2.18
N TYR A 38 -4.80 1.09 1.41
CA TYR A 38 -5.57 2.14 0.77
C TYR A 38 -5.22 2.22 -0.72
N VAL A 39 -6.22 2.43 -1.55
CA VAL A 39 -6.04 2.87 -2.93
C VAL A 39 -6.34 4.36 -2.97
N MET A 40 -5.41 5.15 -3.47
CA MET A 40 -5.55 6.60 -3.58
C MET A 40 -5.12 7.08 -4.97
N PRO A 41 -5.89 7.97 -5.60
CA PRO A 41 -5.52 8.55 -6.89
C PRO A 41 -4.32 9.50 -6.74
N HIS A 42 -3.70 9.78 -7.89
CA HIS A 42 -2.65 10.79 -7.99
C HIS A 42 -2.94 11.86 -9.05
N GLY A 43 -4.17 11.92 -9.53
CA GLY A 43 -4.64 12.98 -10.42
C GLY A 43 -4.83 14.31 -9.69
N GLY A 44 -4.40 15.41 -10.30
CA GLY A 44 -4.49 16.75 -9.73
C GLY A 44 -5.91 17.20 -9.43
N ILE A 45 -6.91 16.67 -10.14
CA ILE A 45 -8.34 16.93 -9.87
C ILE A 45 -8.73 16.52 -8.45
N ALA A 46 -8.26 15.36 -7.97
CA ALA A 46 -8.54 14.92 -6.61
C ALA A 46 -7.81 15.78 -5.57
N LEU A 47 -6.65 16.31 -5.91
CA LEU A 47 -5.84 17.14 -5.01
C LEU A 47 -6.54 18.45 -4.65
N ASP A 48 -7.03 19.19 -5.66
CA ASP A 48 -7.81 20.43 -5.46
C ASP A 48 -8.82 20.65 -6.59
N PRO A 49 -10.07 20.22 -6.41
CA PRO A 49 -11.12 20.40 -7.41
C PRO A 49 -11.51 21.86 -7.69
N SER A 50 -11.09 22.82 -6.87
CA SER A 50 -11.43 24.24 -7.09
C SER A 50 -10.84 24.80 -8.39
N HIS A 51 -9.74 24.20 -8.84
CA HIS A 51 -9.05 24.53 -10.10
C HIS A 51 -9.50 23.68 -11.29
N PHE A 52 -10.35 22.69 -11.08
CA PHE A 52 -10.86 21.86 -12.18
C PHE A 52 -11.82 22.67 -13.07
N ASN A 53 -11.32 23.08 -14.24
CA ASN A 53 -12.07 23.91 -15.19
C ASN A 53 -13.01 23.04 -16.05
N THR A 54 -14.24 22.86 -15.60
CA THR A 54 -15.29 22.15 -16.33
C THR A 54 -16.62 22.85 -16.24
N THR A 55 -17.39 22.83 -17.31
CA THR A 55 -18.80 23.28 -17.35
C THR A 55 -19.77 22.15 -16.98
N ASN A 56 -19.30 20.90 -16.95
CA ASN A 56 -20.10 19.75 -16.55
C ASN A 56 -20.26 19.71 -15.02
N THR A 57 -21.48 19.91 -14.56
CA THR A 57 -21.81 19.94 -13.14
C THR A 57 -21.63 18.56 -12.46
N THR A 58 -21.88 17.46 -13.19
CA THR A 58 -21.65 16.10 -12.69
C THR A 58 -20.16 15.86 -12.47
N SER A 59 -19.34 16.12 -13.49
CA SER A 59 -17.86 15.97 -13.35
C SER A 59 -17.29 16.82 -12.22
N ARG A 60 -17.83 18.01 -12.00
CA ARG A 60 -17.42 18.87 -10.86
C ARG A 60 -17.82 18.26 -9.51
N ALA A 61 -19.01 17.67 -9.40
CA ALA A 61 -19.46 17.01 -8.19
C ALA A 61 -18.60 15.77 -7.89
N GLU A 62 -18.34 14.94 -8.90
CA GLU A 62 -17.47 13.76 -8.83
C GLU A 62 -16.04 14.11 -8.37
N ALA A 63 -15.47 15.21 -8.87
CA ALA A 63 -14.16 15.70 -8.43
C ALA A 63 -14.14 16.03 -6.93
N TRP A 64 -15.19 16.67 -6.41
CA TRP A 64 -15.33 16.97 -4.99
C TRP A 64 -15.57 15.72 -4.13
N GLU A 65 -16.27 14.71 -4.65
CA GLU A 65 -16.45 13.43 -3.95
C GLU A 65 -15.12 12.68 -3.84
N LEU A 66 -14.31 12.65 -4.90
CA LEU A 66 -12.95 12.10 -4.89
C LEU A 66 -12.06 12.79 -3.85
N HIS A 67 -12.05 14.13 -3.84
CA HIS A 67 -11.28 14.90 -2.86
C HIS A 67 -11.69 14.56 -1.41
N LYS A 68 -13.01 14.58 -1.13
CA LYS A 68 -13.54 14.26 0.21
C LYS A 68 -13.17 12.83 0.63
N ALA A 69 -13.22 11.87 -0.28
CA ALA A 69 -12.83 10.49 0.00
C ALA A 69 -11.33 10.40 0.32
N CYS A 70 -10.47 11.12 -0.41
CA CYS A 70 -9.04 11.20 -0.10
C CYS A 70 -8.78 11.82 1.29
N VAL A 71 -9.50 12.90 1.64
CA VAL A 71 -9.42 13.51 2.98
C VAL A 71 -9.86 12.51 4.06
N ALA A 72 -10.94 11.75 3.83
CA ALA A 72 -11.42 10.74 4.77
C ALA A 72 -10.38 9.62 4.97
N VAL A 73 -9.69 9.18 3.92
CA VAL A 73 -8.57 8.23 4.03
C VAL A 73 -7.43 8.82 4.85
N GLY A 74 -7.06 10.08 4.63
CA GLY A 74 -6.05 10.77 5.45
C GLY A 74 -6.40 10.75 6.94
N GLN A 75 -7.67 11.00 7.28
CA GLN A 75 -8.18 10.94 8.66
C GLN A 75 -8.11 9.52 9.23
N GLN A 76 -8.50 8.49 8.47
CA GLN A 76 -8.37 7.10 8.89
C GLN A 76 -6.90 6.72 9.18
N ILE A 77 -5.97 7.16 8.35
CA ILE A 77 -4.53 6.93 8.56
C ILE A 77 -4.04 7.64 9.83
N ASP A 78 -4.49 8.87 10.07
CA ASP A 78 -4.14 9.61 11.30
C ASP A 78 -4.70 8.93 12.57
N GLU A 79 -5.92 8.40 12.53
CA GLU A 79 -6.51 7.61 13.61
C GLU A 79 -5.75 6.30 13.87
N ILE A 80 -5.30 5.61 12.81
CA ILE A 80 -4.44 4.42 12.93
C ILE A 80 -3.11 4.80 13.56
N ALA A 81 -2.60 5.98 13.32
CA ALA A 81 -1.29 6.47 13.78
C ALA A 81 -0.16 5.47 13.47
N PRO A 82 0.10 5.14 12.19
CA PRO A 82 1.12 4.15 11.83
C PRO A 82 2.53 4.64 12.16
N ASP A 83 3.43 3.69 12.41
CA ASP A 83 4.87 3.93 12.53
C ASP A 83 5.57 3.86 11.16
N LEU A 84 4.97 3.08 10.24
CA LEU A 84 5.49 2.88 8.89
C LEU A 84 4.37 2.99 7.84
N ILE A 85 4.63 3.75 6.77
CA ILE A 85 3.78 3.84 5.60
C ILE A 85 4.51 3.18 4.43
N PHE A 86 3.92 2.16 3.82
CA PHE A 86 4.42 1.52 2.61
C PHE A 86 3.66 2.08 1.40
N LEU A 87 4.34 2.85 0.55
CA LEU A 87 3.76 3.48 -0.65
C LEU A 87 4.24 2.80 -1.92
N SER A 88 3.32 2.37 -2.78
CA SER A 88 3.63 1.97 -4.16
C SER A 88 3.18 3.05 -5.13
N THR A 89 4.07 3.42 -6.06
CA THR A 89 3.81 4.47 -7.05
C THR A 89 4.13 4.00 -8.48
N PRO A 90 3.29 4.32 -9.47
CA PRO A 90 3.60 4.05 -10.87
C PRO A 90 4.40 5.19 -11.54
N HIS A 91 4.50 6.38 -10.93
CA HIS A 91 5.09 7.58 -11.54
C HIS A 91 6.32 8.12 -10.83
N GLY A 92 6.94 7.31 -9.98
CA GLY A 92 8.21 7.63 -9.36
C GLY A 92 9.40 7.53 -10.34
N ILE A 93 10.60 7.73 -9.82
CA ILE A 93 11.82 7.39 -10.56
C ILE A 93 11.88 5.87 -10.62
N SER A 94 11.83 5.32 -11.83
CA SER A 94 11.69 3.88 -12.05
C SER A 94 12.85 3.32 -12.86
N ASP A 95 13.20 2.07 -12.55
CA ASP A 95 14.03 1.23 -13.41
C ASP A 95 13.22 0.68 -14.59
N LEU A 96 13.88 0.27 -15.66
CA LEU A 96 13.21 -0.30 -16.82
C LEU A 96 12.50 -1.62 -16.48
N ARG A 97 13.15 -2.49 -15.69
CA ARG A 97 12.72 -3.87 -15.42
C ARG A 97 12.39 -4.13 -13.96
N ASN A 98 13.11 -3.48 -13.05
CA ASN A 98 13.08 -3.78 -11.64
C ASN A 98 12.15 -2.85 -10.87
N PHE A 99 11.48 -3.37 -9.86
CA PHE A 99 10.83 -2.57 -8.83
C PHE A 99 11.90 -1.85 -8.01
N GLY A 100 11.78 -0.53 -7.87
CA GLY A 100 12.79 0.31 -7.24
C GLY A 100 12.41 0.77 -5.84
N PHE A 101 13.16 0.37 -4.81
CA PHE A 101 13.04 0.95 -3.47
C PHE A 101 13.92 2.17 -3.31
N TYR A 102 13.39 3.27 -2.77
CA TYR A 102 14.16 4.50 -2.52
C TYR A 102 15.04 4.34 -1.28
N LEU A 103 16.33 4.68 -1.43
CA LEU A 103 17.36 4.46 -0.41
C LEU A 103 18.00 5.75 0.13
N ASN A 104 17.45 6.92 -0.18
CA ASN A 104 17.85 8.16 0.49
C ASN A 104 17.21 8.22 1.89
N PRO A 105 17.82 8.91 2.86
CA PRO A 105 17.22 9.06 4.20
C PRO A 105 15.97 9.94 4.20
N GLU A 106 15.84 10.82 3.21
CA GLU A 106 14.74 11.75 3.06
C GLU A 106 14.28 11.82 1.59
N ALA A 107 13.02 12.17 1.40
CA ALA A 107 12.48 12.47 0.07
C ALA A 107 11.57 13.71 0.15
N LYS A 108 11.59 14.51 -0.93
CA LYS A 108 10.75 15.70 -1.05
C LYS A 108 10.33 15.95 -2.48
N GLY A 109 9.18 16.57 -2.66
CA GLY A 109 8.70 16.99 -3.97
C GLY A 109 7.44 17.80 -3.89
N GLY A 110 6.95 18.20 -5.05
CA GLY A 110 5.72 18.97 -5.20
C GLY A 110 4.86 18.40 -6.32
N ALA A 111 3.58 18.68 -6.24
CA ALA A 111 2.60 18.44 -7.29
C ALA A 111 1.79 19.71 -7.56
N ASP A 112 1.31 19.80 -8.78
CA ASP A 112 0.34 20.81 -9.22
C ASP A 112 -1.07 20.20 -9.15
N THR A 113 -2.07 21.06 -9.22
CA THR A 113 -3.44 20.64 -9.51
C THR A 113 -3.78 20.91 -10.97
N ASP A 114 -4.87 20.32 -11.45
CA ASP A 114 -5.33 20.56 -12.81
C ASP A 114 -5.63 22.04 -13.05
N ASN A 115 -5.12 22.57 -14.17
CA ASN A 115 -5.26 23.96 -14.58
C ASN A 115 -4.64 25.03 -13.65
N CYS A 116 -3.85 24.65 -12.68
CA CYS A 116 -3.09 25.58 -11.85
C CYS A 116 -1.71 25.02 -11.51
N GLN A 117 -0.69 25.56 -12.18
CA GLN A 117 0.69 25.16 -11.96
C GLN A 117 1.32 25.82 -10.74
N CYS A 118 2.37 25.22 -10.25
CA CYS A 118 3.20 25.79 -9.18
C CYS A 118 4.21 26.79 -9.75
N PRO A 119 4.31 28.06 -9.23
CA PRO A 119 3.37 28.72 -8.33
C PRO A 119 2.11 29.24 -9.06
N PRO A 120 0.94 29.48 -8.40
CA PRO A 120 0.78 29.49 -6.95
C PRO A 120 0.35 28.13 -6.34
N CYS A 121 -0.10 27.15 -7.14
CA CYS A 121 -0.66 25.90 -6.67
C CYS A 121 0.42 24.86 -6.39
N CYS A 122 1.21 25.09 -5.34
CA CYS A 122 2.28 24.20 -4.95
C CYS A 122 1.87 23.35 -3.75
N TYR A 123 1.67 22.05 -3.98
CA TYR A 123 1.41 21.07 -2.94
C TYR A 123 2.68 20.30 -2.64
N ASN A 124 3.38 20.69 -1.58
CA ASN A 124 4.69 20.15 -1.26
C ASN A 124 4.63 19.10 -0.15
N VAL A 125 5.43 18.05 -0.28
CA VAL A 125 5.60 16.99 0.70
C VAL A 125 7.08 16.76 0.96
N SER A 126 7.43 16.52 2.23
CA SER A 126 8.76 16.09 2.68
C SER A 126 8.57 14.97 3.69
N VAL A 127 9.31 13.85 3.51
CA VAL A 127 9.17 12.64 4.33
C VAL A 127 10.53 12.05 4.69
N GLY A 128 10.63 11.48 5.87
CA GLY A 128 11.74 10.61 6.24
C GLY A 128 11.52 9.20 5.70
N LEU A 129 12.49 8.67 4.95
CA LEU A 129 12.42 7.31 4.42
C LEU A 129 12.99 6.29 5.42
N ASP A 130 12.39 5.09 5.47
CA ASP A 130 12.96 3.96 6.18
C ASP A 130 13.94 3.21 5.28
N VAL A 131 15.18 3.68 5.27
CA VAL A 131 16.26 3.11 4.46
C VAL A 131 16.58 1.68 4.89
N ASN A 132 16.50 1.38 6.20
CA ASN A 132 16.81 0.06 6.72
C ASN A 132 15.81 -0.99 6.22
N VAL A 133 14.52 -0.73 6.34
CA VAL A 133 13.46 -1.61 5.80
C VAL A 133 13.60 -1.73 4.28
N SER A 134 13.83 -0.63 3.57
CA SER A 134 14.01 -0.62 2.11
C SER A 134 15.21 -1.47 1.68
N GLN A 135 16.36 -1.35 2.35
CA GLN A 135 17.55 -2.18 2.07
C GLN A 135 17.32 -3.66 2.34
N GLN A 136 16.70 -4.00 3.47
CA GLN A 136 16.36 -5.39 3.78
C GLN A 136 15.42 -6.01 2.74
N LEU A 137 14.45 -5.25 2.21
CA LEU A 137 13.59 -5.71 1.13
C LEU A 137 14.38 -5.95 -0.16
N VAL A 138 15.31 -5.04 -0.51
CA VAL A 138 16.20 -5.20 -1.67
C VAL A 138 17.10 -6.43 -1.50
N GLU A 139 17.74 -6.60 -0.36
CA GLU A 139 18.61 -7.74 -0.08
C GLU A 139 17.85 -9.07 -0.15
N LYS A 140 16.65 -9.11 0.42
CA LYS A 140 15.83 -10.32 0.48
C LYS A 140 15.22 -10.72 -0.86
N PHE A 141 14.81 -9.74 -1.67
CA PHE A 141 14.01 -9.99 -2.88
C PHE A 141 14.70 -9.60 -4.19
N GLY A 142 15.88 -8.96 -4.14
CA GLY A 142 16.53 -8.35 -5.30
C GLY A 142 16.67 -9.28 -6.49
N TYR A 143 17.23 -10.48 -6.28
CA TYR A 143 17.46 -11.43 -7.36
C TYR A 143 16.16 -12.12 -7.83
N ASP A 144 15.35 -12.58 -6.88
CA ASP A 144 14.22 -13.48 -7.18
C ASP A 144 12.95 -12.74 -7.63
N ARG A 145 12.87 -11.42 -7.41
CA ARG A 145 11.64 -10.61 -7.64
C ARG A 145 11.87 -9.37 -8.48
N ASN A 146 13.00 -9.30 -9.17
CA ASN A 146 13.35 -8.10 -9.95
C ASN A 146 13.22 -6.82 -9.11
N VAL A 147 13.80 -6.82 -7.92
CA VAL A 147 13.81 -5.68 -7.01
C VAL A 147 15.20 -5.05 -6.99
N THR A 148 15.29 -3.73 -6.96
CA THR A 148 16.54 -3.00 -6.86
C THR A 148 16.42 -1.82 -5.91
N GLY A 149 17.54 -1.34 -5.39
CA GLY A 149 17.61 -0.08 -4.65
C GLY A 149 17.92 1.08 -5.58
N ILE A 150 17.27 2.22 -5.36
CA ILE A 150 17.53 3.47 -6.08
C ILE A 150 18.00 4.51 -5.08
N SER A 151 19.22 5.03 -5.26
CA SER A 151 19.80 6.09 -4.45
C SER A 151 20.27 7.23 -5.35
N GLY A 152 20.01 8.46 -4.92
CA GLY A 152 20.49 9.67 -5.56
C GLY A 152 21.35 10.52 -4.63
N TYR A 153 22.30 11.27 -5.19
CA TYR A 153 23.16 12.24 -4.47
C TYR A 153 24.04 11.63 -3.37
N GLY A 154 24.33 10.34 -3.43
CA GLY A 154 25.21 9.64 -2.51
C GLY A 154 24.86 8.16 -2.35
N PRO A 155 25.63 7.41 -1.57
CA PRO A 155 25.34 6.02 -1.25
C PRO A 155 24.03 5.87 -0.47
N PRO A 156 23.43 4.66 -0.44
CA PRO A 156 22.27 4.36 0.36
C PRO A 156 22.41 4.85 1.81
N GLY A 157 21.40 5.56 2.30
CA GLY A 157 21.38 6.11 3.67
C GLY A 157 22.32 7.27 3.97
N GLN A 158 23.15 7.68 2.99
CA GLN A 158 24.18 8.73 3.17
C GLN A 158 24.06 9.86 2.12
N SER A 159 22.93 9.97 1.46
CA SER A 159 22.70 11.01 0.46
C SER A 159 22.71 12.40 1.08
N SER A 160 23.35 13.35 0.40
CA SER A 160 23.42 14.75 0.84
C SER A 160 22.14 15.55 0.56
N GLU A 161 21.30 15.05 -0.36
CA GLU A 161 20.07 15.69 -0.77
C GLU A 161 18.87 14.72 -0.67
N PRO A 162 17.65 15.22 -0.38
CA PRO A 162 16.44 14.43 -0.44
C PRO A 162 16.18 13.84 -1.82
N PHE A 163 15.65 12.61 -1.87
CA PHE A 163 15.24 12.00 -3.12
C PHE A 163 14.04 12.76 -3.74
N PRO A 164 14.03 13.03 -5.05
CA PRO A 164 12.93 13.79 -5.65
C PRO A 164 11.66 12.96 -5.75
N LEU A 165 10.57 13.45 -5.15
CA LEU A 165 9.23 12.91 -5.31
C LEU A 165 8.51 13.59 -6.48
N ARG A 166 7.65 12.84 -7.15
CA ARG A 166 6.78 13.29 -8.24
C ARG A 166 5.31 13.25 -7.80
N TRP A 167 4.40 13.66 -8.65
CA TRP A 167 2.98 13.70 -8.33
C TRP A 167 2.40 12.35 -7.84
N GLY A 168 2.90 11.23 -8.40
CA GLY A 168 2.46 9.89 -8.01
C GLY A 168 2.73 9.54 -6.55
N GLU A 169 3.75 10.12 -5.92
CA GLU A 169 4.02 9.99 -4.48
C GLU A 169 3.43 11.16 -3.69
N VAL A 170 3.57 12.37 -4.23
CA VAL A 170 3.22 13.60 -3.51
C VAL A 170 1.73 13.65 -3.20
N ILE A 171 0.86 13.34 -4.18
CA ILE A 171 -0.60 13.52 -3.98
C ILE A 171 -1.15 12.59 -2.90
N PRO A 172 -0.92 11.27 -2.91
CA PRO A 172 -1.36 10.42 -1.79
C PRO A 172 -0.77 10.83 -0.44
N LEU A 173 0.53 11.17 -0.39
CA LEU A 173 1.19 11.58 0.85
C LEU A 173 0.70 12.95 1.36
N HIS A 174 0.28 13.86 0.46
CA HIS A 174 -0.33 15.12 0.85
C HIS A 174 -1.59 14.90 1.71
N PHE A 175 -2.44 13.94 1.35
CA PHE A 175 -3.65 13.61 2.12
C PHE A 175 -3.35 12.92 3.45
N VAL A 176 -2.22 12.23 3.61
CA VAL A 176 -1.76 11.73 4.92
C VAL A 176 -1.49 12.91 5.86
N GLY A 177 -1.02 14.03 5.33
CA GLY A 177 -0.81 15.26 6.06
C GLY A 177 0.40 15.28 6.99
N SER A 178 0.80 16.46 7.39
CA SER A 178 2.00 16.67 8.21
C SER A 178 2.01 15.92 9.55
N PRO A 179 0.89 15.81 10.30
CA PRO A 179 0.90 15.03 11.55
C PRO A 179 1.23 13.55 11.33
N GLY A 180 0.65 12.92 10.32
CA GLY A 180 0.93 11.52 9.96
C GLY A 180 2.37 11.33 9.49
N LEU A 181 2.82 12.17 8.55
CA LEU A 181 4.17 12.08 7.97
C LEU A 181 5.30 12.43 8.94
N SER A 182 5.05 13.21 9.98
CA SER A 182 6.06 13.49 11.01
C SER A 182 6.25 12.33 12.01
N ARG A 183 5.25 11.47 12.15
CA ARG A 183 5.30 10.29 13.02
C ARG A 183 5.86 9.06 12.31
N ALA A 184 5.37 8.82 11.08
CA ALA A 184 5.70 7.63 10.34
C ALA A 184 6.96 7.80 9.49
N ARG A 185 7.75 6.72 9.36
CA ARG A 185 8.73 6.57 8.29
C ARG A 185 8.02 6.06 7.05
N VAL A 186 8.58 6.34 5.87
CA VAL A 186 7.97 5.93 4.59
C VAL A 186 8.91 4.98 3.86
N VAL A 187 8.37 3.86 3.37
CA VAL A 187 9.01 2.99 2.38
C VAL A 187 8.32 3.22 1.04
N ILE A 188 9.07 3.55 0.01
CA ILE A 188 8.51 3.79 -1.33
C ILE A 188 9.06 2.75 -2.30
N ILE A 189 8.14 2.08 -3.00
CA ILE A 189 8.43 1.20 -4.13
C ILE A 189 7.89 1.82 -5.43
N SER A 190 8.79 2.07 -6.38
CA SER A 190 8.41 2.52 -7.73
C SER A 190 8.24 1.33 -8.66
N GLN A 191 7.14 1.33 -9.40
CA GLN A 191 6.81 0.31 -10.39
C GLN A 191 7.72 0.42 -11.62
N PRO A 192 8.17 -0.71 -12.23
CA PRO A 192 9.07 -0.68 -13.38
C PRO A 192 8.39 -0.14 -14.64
N SER A 193 9.18 0.45 -15.55
CA SER A 193 8.65 1.02 -16.80
C SER A 193 8.06 -0.04 -17.74
N ARG A 194 8.49 -1.32 -17.66
CA ARG A 194 7.91 -2.44 -18.43
C ARG A 194 6.41 -2.65 -18.16
N ARG A 195 5.85 -2.10 -17.08
CA ARG A 195 4.40 -2.15 -16.82
C ARG A 195 3.56 -1.55 -17.95
N TYR A 196 4.10 -0.65 -18.77
CA TYR A 196 3.37 -0.08 -19.90
C TYR A 196 3.14 -1.07 -21.06
N THR A 197 3.95 -2.12 -21.15
CA THR A 197 3.88 -3.13 -22.20
C THR A 197 3.55 -4.53 -21.72
N ASP A 198 3.88 -4.85 -20.47
CA ASP A 198 3.87 -6.21 -19.96
C ASP A 198 2.93 -6.41 -18.74
N GLN A 199 2.10 -5.42 -18.42
CA GLN A 199 1.34 -5.39 -17.16
C GLN A 199 0.53 -6.66 -16.88
N VAL A 200 -0.11 -7.26 -17.90
CA VAL A 200 -0.85 -8.51 -17.75
C VAL A 200 0.09 -9.71 -17.53
N ALA A 201 1.21 -9.74 -18.24
CA ALA A 201 2.21 -10.79 -18.08
C ALA A 201 2.91 -10.73 -16.69
N MET A 202 2.90 -9.56 -16.04
CA MET A 202 3.45 -9.37 -14.70
C MET A 202 2.55 -9.91 -13.58
N ILE A 203 1.30 -10.29 -13.83
CA ILE A 203 0.35 -10.70 -12.77
C ILE A 203 0.94 -11.75 -11.80
N PRO A 204 1.54 -12.88 -12.26
CA PRO A 204 2.09 -13.87 -11.33
C PRO A 204 3.22 -13.33 -10.47
N GLU A 205 4.08 -12.48 -11.02
CA GLU A 205 5.18 -11.82 -10.32
C GLU A 205 4.67 -10.83 -9.28
N LEU A 206 3.67 -10.02 -9.62
CA LEU A 206 3.08 -9.02 -8.73
C LEU A 206 2.37 -9.67 -7.53
N LEU A 207 1.62 -10.74 -7.77
CA LEU A 207 0.97 -11.51 -6.70
C LEU A 207 2.03 -12.11 -5.75
N LYS A 208 3.11 -12.66 -6.31
CA LYS A 208 4.18 -13.24 -5.51
C LYS A 208 4.95 -12.17 -4.73
N LEU A 209 5.28 -11.04 -5.37
CA LEU A 209 5.94 -9.91 -4.70
C LEU A 209 5.07 -9.37 -3.56
N GLY A 210 3.76 -9.20 -3.80
CA GLY A 210 2.82 -8.77 -2.77
C GLY A 210 2.77 -9.73 -1.57
N SER A 211 2.71 -11.05 -1.83
CA SER A 211 2.75 -12.08 -0.79
C SER A 211 4.04 -12.04 0.03
N ASP A 212 5.18 -11.84 -0.63
CA ASP A 212 6.49 -11.77 0.02
C ASP A 212 6.63 -10.48 0.86
N ILE A 213 6.14 -9.34 0.34
CA ILE A 213 6.06 -8.07 1.07
C ILE A 213 5.18 -8.24 2.31
N TYR A 214 3.99 -8.83 2.19
CA TYR A 214 3.13 -9.10 3.33
C TYR A 214 3.86 -9.88 4.44
N THR A 215 4.49 -11.00 4.06
CA THR A 215 5.22 -11.85 5.01
C THR A 215 6.35 -11.10 5.71
N TYR A 216 7.02 -10.21 4.99
CA TYR A 216 8.08 -9.38 5.57
C TYR A 216 7.51 -8.33 6.54
N LEU A 217 6.48 -7.59 6.14
CA LEU A 217 5.88 -6.53 6.95
C LEU A 217 5.24 -7.06 8.24
N GLU A 218 4.58 -8.23 8.20
CA GLU A 218 4.04 -8.87 9.41
C GLU A 218 5.12 -9.31 10.42
N GLY A 219 6.38 -9.44 9.98
CA GLY A 219 7.52 -9.72 10.86
C GLY A 219 8.12 -8.50 11.56
N LEU A 220 7.71 -7.28 11.18
CA LEU A 220 8.20 -6.04 11.76
C LEU A 220 7.46 -5.72 13.08
N PRO A 221 8.05 -4.94 13.99
CA PRO A 221 7.37 -4.50 15.21
C PRO A 221 6.39 -3.34 14.99
N GLU A 222 6.52 -2.60 13.89
CA GLU A 222 5.83 -1.37 13.56
C GLU A 222 4.34 -1.59 13.24
N ARG A 223 3.52 -0.58 13.49
CA ARG A 223 2.15 -0.46 12.98
C ARG A 223 2.22 0.08 11.56
N ILE A 224 1.69 -0.66 10.60
CA ILE A 224 1.92 -0.41 9.17
C ILE A 224 0.61 -0.13 8.46
N VAL A 225 0.62 0.85 7.55
CA VAL A 225 -0.39 1.01 6.51
C VAL A 225 0.27 0.94 5.14
N MET A 226 -0.47 0.41 4.15
CA MET A 226 -0.05 0.36 2.76
C MET A 226 -0.90 1.33 1.94
N ILE A 227 -0.27 2.09 1.04
CA ILE A 227 -0.94 2.97 0.09
C ILE A 227 -0.53 2.56 -1.33
N ILE A 228 -1.50 2.33 -2.18
CA ILE A 228 -1.30 2.19 -3.63
C ILE A 228 -1.74 3.47 -4.31
N SER A 229 -0.79 4.17 -4.87
CA SER A 229 -1.01 5.32 -5.74
C SER A 229 -1.47 4.82 -7.10
N ALA A 230 -2.72 5.09 -7.49
CA ALA A 230 -3.31 4.48 -8.68
C ALA A 230 -4.41 5.36 -9.29
N ASP A 231 -4.23 5.74 -10.57
CA ASP A 231 -5.34 6.16 -11.41
C ASP A 231 -5.77 5.00 -12.31
N LEU A 232 -7.04 5.00 -12.70
CA LEU A 232 -7.67 3.92 -13.44
C LEU A 232 -7.53 4.13 -14.97
N ALA A 233 -8.59 3.90 -15.75
CA ALA A 233 -8.54 4.05 -17.20
C ALA A 233 -8.26 5.50 -17.61
N HIS A 234 -7.45 5.69 -18.67
CA HIS A 234 -7.10 7.03 -19.19
C HIS A 234 -7.73 7.33 -20.54
N THR A 235 -8.70 6.55 -20.97
CA THR A 235 -9.30 6.62 -22.31
C THR A 235 -10.82 6.83 -22.26
N HIS A 236 -11.31 7.69 -21.33
CA HIS A 236 -12.75 8.01 -21.21
C HIS A 236 -13.25 9.04 -22.22
N LEU A 237 -12.39 9.93 -22.74
CA LEU A 237 -12.82 11.02 -23.60
C LEU A 237 -12.14 10.96 -24.99
N PRO A 238 -12.92 11.14 -26.10
CA PRO A 238 -12.36 11.14 -27.46
C PRO A 238 -11.32 12.23 -27.72
N ASP A 239 -11.48 13.37 -27.12
CA ASP A 239 -10.61 14.56 -27.19
C ASP A 239 -9.61 14.63 -26.04
N GLY A 240 -9.53 13.61 -25.19
CA GLY A 240 -8.48 13.43 -24.20
C GLY A 240 -7.13 13.04 -24.83
N PRO A 241 -6.04 13.12 -24.06
CA PRO A 241 -4.69 12.90 -24.59
C PRO A 241 -4.44 11.49 -25.15
N TYR A 242 -5.27 10.52 -24.75
CA TYR A 242 -5.14 9.11 -25.16
C TYR A 242 -6.35 8.63 -26.02
N GLY A 243 -7.30 9.53 -26.32
CA GLY A 243 -8.51 9.19 -27.03
C GLY A 243 -9.51 8.36 -26.22
N TYR A 244 -10.50 7.80 -26.90
CA TYR A 244 -11.57 7.02 -26.28
C TYR A 244 -11.40 5.51 -26.50
N SER A 245 -11.62 4.74 -25.45
CA SER A 245 -11.80 3.29 -25.52
C SER A 245 -13.10 2.85 -24.83
N ASN A 246 -13.82 1.95 -25.46
CA ASN A 246 -14.98 1.31 -24.84
C ASN A 246 -14.62 0.34 -23.70
N THR A 247 -13.34 0.16 -23.40
CA THR A 247 -12.86 -0.65 -22.27
C THR A 247 -12.72 0.16 -20.99
N SER A 248 -12.75 1.50 -21.05
CA SER A 248 -12.49 2.37 -19.88
C SER A 248 -13.50 2.16 -18.77
N GLU A 249 -14.77 2.37 -19.05
CA GLU A 249 -15.84 2.18 -18.06
C GLU A 249 -15.91 0.74 -17.54
N PRO A 250 -15.90 -0.32 -18.37
CA PRO A 250 -15.86 -1.70 -17.87
C PRO A 250 -14.62 -2.01 -17.02
N PHE A 251 -13.45 -1.42 -17.31
CA PHE A 251 -12.25 -1.58 -16.52
C PHE A 251 -12.41 -0.94 -15.13
N ASP A 252 -12.86 0.30 -15.06
CA ASP A 252 -13.07 1.03 -13.81
C ASP A 252 -14.14 0.35 -12.95
N MET A 253 -15.20 -0.18 -13.56
CA MET A 253 -16.22 -0.99 -12.87
C MET A 253 -15.62 -2.28 -12.28
N ALA A 254 -14.80 -3.02 -13.04
CA ALA A 254 -14.19 -4.26 -12.57
C ALA A 254 -13.22 -4.00 -11.41
N VAL A 255 -12.42 -2.93 -11.48
CA VAL A 255 -11.56 -2.51 -10.36
C VAL A 255 -12.40 -2.08 -9.15
N GLY A 256 -13.52 -1.35 -9.36
CA GLY A 256 -14.45 -0.97 -8.31
C GLY A 256 -15.08 -2.19 -7.61
N GLU A 257 -15.50 -3.22 -8.37
CA GLU A 257 -15.98 -4.48 -7.81
C GLU A 257 -14.94 -5.17 -6.94
N TRP A 258 -13.69 -5.24 -7.41
CA TRP A 258 -12.58 -5.75 -6.61
C TRP A 258 -12.37 -4.94 -5.34
N ALA A 259 -12.38 -3.63 -5.43
CA ALA A 259 -12.16 -2.74 -4.30
C ALA A 259 -13.27 -2.84 -3.24
N ALA A 260 -14.50 -3.14 -3.65
CA ALA A 260 -15.65 -3.33 -2.76
C ALA A 260 -15.71 -4.72 -2.10
N SER A 261 -15.06 -5.74 -2.68
CA SER A 261 -15.29 -7.13 -2.27
C SER A 261 -14.04 -8.00 -2.17
N LEU A 262 -12.90 -7.53 -2.68
CA LEU A 262 -11.67 -8.30 -2.92
C LEU A 262 -11.88 -9.50 -3.87
N ASN A 263 -12.90 -9.45 -4.75
CA ASN A 263 -13.14 -10.47 -5.76
C ASN A 263 -11.96 -10.54 -6.74
N GLU A 264 -11.16 -11.59 -6.63
CA GLU A 264 -9.98 -11.79 -7.48
C GLU A 264 -10.31 -11.88 -8.97
N HIS A 265 -11.48 -12.47 -9.32
CA HIS A 265 -11.91 -12.59 -10.71
C HIS A 265 -12.11 -11.22 -11.36
N ALA A 266 -12.67 -10.25 -10.63
CA ALA A 266 -12.88 -8.91 -11.14
C ALA A 266 -11.55 -8.22 -11.50
N LEU A 267 -10.52 -8.36 -10.66
CA LEU A 267 -9.21 -7.75 -10.91
C LEU A 267 -8.34 -8.56 -11.87
N LEU A 268 -8.18 -9.87 -11.62
CA LEU A 268 -7.17 -10.69 -12.29
C LEU A 268 -7.65 -11.28 -13.63
N VAL A 269 -8.97 -11.35 -13.84
CA VAL A 269 -9.54 -11.87 -15.10
C VAL A 269 -10.23 -10.76 -15.86
N THR A 270 -11.24 -10.11 -15.30
CA THR A 270 -12.03 -9.10 -16.04
C THR A 270 -11.19 -7.86 -16.36
N ALA A 271 -10.60 -7.21 -15.36
CA ALA A 271 -9.79 -6.01 -15.57
C ALA A 271 -8.56 -6.28 -16.42
N SER A 272 -7.91 -7.45 -16.29
CA SER A 272 -6.74 -7.83 -17.09
C SER A 272 -6.98 -7.90 -18.59
N GLN A 273 -8.21 -8.25 -19.02
CA GLN A 273 -8.60 -8.28 -20.42
C GLN A 273 -8.86 -6.88 -21.01
N LEU A 274 -9.03 -5.88 -20.18
CA LEU A 274 -9.44 -4.54 -20.56
C LEU A 274 -8.28 -3.51 -20.46
N VAL A 275 -7.33 -3.77 -19.56
CA VAL A 275 -6.33 -2.79 -19.11
C VAL A 275 -5.44 -2.23 -20.22
N ASP A 276 -5.06 -3.04 -21.22
CA ASP A 276 -4.17 -2.60 -22.31
C ASP A 276 -4.80 -1.50 -23.18
N ARG A 277 -6.13 -1.47 -23.29
CA ARG A 277 -6.86 -0.43 -24.01
C ARG A 277 -7.42 0.65 -23.10
N ALA A 278 -7.62 0.34 -21.82
CA ALA A 278 -8.00 1.29 -20.79
C ALA A 278 -6.82 2.20 -20.39
N LEU A 279 -5.58 1.73 -20.56
CA LEU A 279 -4.33 2.45 -20.26
C LEU A 279 -4.22 2.89 -18.79
N SER A 280 -4.61 2.02 -17.86
CA SER A 280 -4.45 2.32 -16.43
C SER A 280 -2.98 2.30 -16.04
N CYS A 281 -2.54 3.33 -15.31
CA CYS A 281 -1.21 3.34 -14.70
C CYS A 281 -1.18 2.59 -13.35
N GLY A 282 -2.32 2.45 -12.67
CA GLY A 282 -2.42 1.87 -11.33
C GLY A 282 -2.52 0.36 -11.27
N TYR A 283 -2.84 -0.31 -12.38
CA TYR A 283 -3.19 -1.73 -12.39
C TYR A 283 -2.16 -2.65 -11.72
N THR A 284 -0.87 -2.48 -12.02
CA THR A 284 0.19 -3.31 -11.42
C THR A 284 0.31 -3.14 -9.90
N GLY A 285 0.10 -1.93 -9.39
CA GLY A 285 0.02 -1.67 -7.95
C GLY A 285 -1.16 -2.38 -7.30
N LEU A 286 -2.34 -2.36 -7.95
CA LEU A 286 -3.55 -3.03 -7.46
C LEU A 286 -3.38 -4.55 -7.41
N VAL A 287 -2.79 -5.16 -8.43
CA VAL A 287 -2.48 -6.60 -8.45
C VAL A 287 -1.48 -6.97 -7.34
N MET A 288 -0.43 -6.19 -7.14
CA MET A 288 0.52 -6.39 -6.04
C MET A 288 -0.20 -6.32 -4.68
N MET A 289 -1.07 -5.34 -4.48
CA MET A 289 -1.89 -5.21 -3.27
C MET A 289 -2.81 -6.40 -3.04
N HIS A 290 -3.42 -6.94 -4.12
CA HIS A 290 -4.22 -8.15 -4.02
C HIS A 290 -3.37 -9.34 -3.53
N GLY A 291 -2.12 -9.46 -3.97
CA GLY A 291 -1.17 -10.45 -3.48
C GLY A 291 -0.88 -10.30 -1.98
N VAL A 292 -0.79 -9.07 -1.48
CA VAL A 292 -0.66 -8.76 -0.04
C VAL A 292 -1.87 -9.27 0.74
N PHE A 293 -3.08 -8.94 0.29
CA PHE A 293 -4.31 -9.32 0.98
C PHE A 293 -4.57 -10.82 0.93
N SER A 294 -4.27 -11.47 -0.19
CA SER A 294 -4.38 -12.92 -0.34
C SER A 294 -3.47 -13.66 0.64
N ALA A 295 -2.23 -13.20 0.82
CA ALA A 295 -1.29 -13.77 1.79
C ALA A 295 -1.76 -13.60 3.23
N GLY A 296 -2.43 -12.50 3.56
CA GLY A 296 -3.05 -12.24 4.86
C GLY A 296 -4.38 -12.96 5.09
N GLY A 297 -4.89 -13.66 4.07
CA GLY A 297 -6.23 -14.24 4.04
C GLY A 297 -7.31 -13.19 3.76
N LEU A 298 -7.96 -13.26 2.60
CA LEU A 298 -8.92 -12.26 2.13
C LEU A 298 -10.05 -11.99 3.13
N SER A 299 -10.50 -13.02 3.85
CA SER A 299 -11.54 -12.90 4.89
C SER A 299 -11.12 -12.07 6.11
N SER A 300 -9.82 -11.85 6.29
CA SER A 300 -9.28 -11.02 7.39
C SER A 300 -9.42 -9.52 7.13
N TRP A 301 -9.81 -9.14 5.92
CA TRP A 301 -9.91 -7.76 5.50
C TRP A 301 -11.37 -7.32 5.35
N GLN A 302 -11.64 -6.08 5.68
CA GLN A 302 -12.90 -5.40 5.43
C GLN A 302 -12.68 -4.40 4.30
N PRO A 303 -13.06 -4.72 3.06
CA PRO A 303 -13.00 -3.78 1.96
C PRO A 303 -14.13 -2.75 2.06
N ASP A 304 -13.84 -1.53 1.64
CA ASP A 304 -14.78 -0.41 1.55
C ASP A 304 -14.41 0.46 0.34
N LEU A 305 -15.25 0.46 -0.67
CA LEU A 305 -15.13 1.34 -1.83
C LEU A 305 -15.79 2.68 -1.49
N LEU A 306 -14.98 3.72 -1.28
CA LEU A 306 -15.49 5.05 -0.93
C LEU A 306 -16.04 5.77 -2.16
N VAL A 307 -15.31 5.72 -3.30
CA VAL A 307 -15.68 6.39 -4.54
C VAL A 307 -14.96 5.77 -5.73
N ASN A 308 -15.62 5.79 -6.92
CA ASN A 308 -15.05 5.40 -8.20
C ASN A 308 -15.68 6.28 -9.29
N HIS A 309 -14.93 7.25 -9.81
CA HIS A 309 -15.40 8.25 -10.76
C HIS A 309 -14.36 8.58 -11.84
N HIS A 310 -14.83 9.17 -12.94
CA HIS A 310 -13.99 9.68 -14.02
C HIS A 310 -14.43 11.10 -14.45
N PRO A 311 -14.19 12.12 -13.62
CA PRO A 311 -14.62 13.49 -13.91
C PRO A 311 -14.00 14.08 -15.19
N SER A 312 -12.93 13.47 -15.71
CA SER A 312 -12.27 13.85 -16.96
C SER A 312 -11.91 12.63 -17.81
N TYR A 313 -10.82 12.68 -18.56
CA TYR A 313 -10.36 11.57 -19.43
C TYR A 313 -9.82 10.37 -18.65
N TYR A 314 -9.57 10.49 -17.35
CA TYR A 314 -9.03 9.42 -16.51
C TYR A 314 -9.92 9.10 -15.31
N GLY A 315 -9.98 7.82 -14.99
CA GLY A 315 -10.70 7.28 -13.85
C GLY A 315 -9.87 7.34 -12.57
N MET A 316 -10.54 7.56 -11.46
CA MET A 316 -9.96 7.62 -10.12
C MET A 316 -10.82 6.87 -9.12
N LEU A 317 -10.17 6.16 -8.20
CA LEU A 317 -10.84 5.38 -7.16
C LEU A 317 -10.19 5.64 -5.81
N VAL A 318 -11.02 5.71 -4.78
CA VAL A 318 -10.58 5.72 -3.38
C VAL A 318 -11.22 4.56 -2.65
N ALA A 319 -10.39 3.72 -2.04
CA ALA A 319 -10.86 2.56 -1.28
C ALA A 319 -9.98 2.29 -0.06
N SER A 320 -10.57 1.68 0.95
CA SER A 320 -9.86 1.19 2.13
C SER A 320 -10.13 -0.30 2.37
N MET A 321 -9.11 -1.02 2.81
CA MET A 321 -9.17 -2.42 3.23
C MET A 321 -8.56 -2.52 4.62
N THR A 322 -9.39 -2.58 5.66
CA THR A 322 -8.94 -2.59 7.05
C THR A 322 -8.97 -4.00 7.64
N ARG A 323 -8.08 -4.30 8.58
CA ARG A 323 -8.11 -5.57 9.31
C ARG A 323 -9.38 -5.66 10.15
N ARG A 324 -10.11 -6.80 10.08
CA ARG A 324 -11.37 -7.03 10.82
C ARG A 324 -11.18 -7.12 12.32
N ASN A 325 -10.15 -7.32 12.95
CA ASN A 325 -9.98 -7.54 14.39
C ASN A 325 -8.95 -6.58 15.02
N ILE A 326 -8.91 -5.33 14.57
CA ILE A 326 -8.15 -4.32 15.30
C ILE A 326 -8.92 -4.03 16.59
N VAL A 327 -8.48 -4.59 17.71
CA VAL A 327 -8.91 -4.14 19.03
C VAL A 327 -8.42 -2.70 19.18
N ARG A 328 -9.34 -1.73 19.08
CA ARG A 328 -9.02 -0.34 19.38
C ARG A 328 -8.61 -0.28 20.85
N VAL A 329 -7.33 -0.09 21.13
CA VAL A 329 -6.86 0.25 22.46
C VAL A 329 -7.32 1.68 22.69
N SER A 330 -8.39 1.83 23.47
CA SER A 330 -8.94 3.13 23.92
C SER A 330 -8.05 3.76 24.97
#